data_3586265116e3c850de2495410325d0d4
#
_entry.id   3586265116e3c850de2495410325d0d4
#
_cell.length_a   1.000
_cell.length_b   1.000
_cell.length_c   1.000
_cell.angle_alpha   90.00
_cell.angle_beta   90.00
_cell.angle_gamma   90.00
#
_symmetry.space_group_name_H-M   'P 1'
#
loop_
_entity.id
_entity.type
_entity.pdbx_description
1 polymer ?
#
loop_
_entity_poly.entity_id
_entity_poly.type
_entity_poly.pdbx_seq_one_letter_code
_entity_poly.pdbx_strand_id
1 'polypeptide(L)'
;MGNGNREYKSDVFSMLMEDKAMALSVYNALNGTNYTNPDDIEICTLDKGVSLTVRNDAAFVVDAALSIYEHQSTVCPNMPVRNLIYYTTIISKFVKKKNIYGRTLVKIPAPKFVVFYNGDEDQPAEYEMRLSDAFEKKTDNPELELVCKVYNINFGKNQQLLEKCKVLKQYMTFVDYVKYYLSQQDGDNDDDLKKAINLAIDRCIEEGVLVEFLTENRSEVVKVTQMDYTFDRQIIMEREASREEGREAGRKEGRQAGEMINLISQCCKKYKKGLAPEVAAEHLEQKVDIIKKIYAAIEATDLQEAEKLYEYLTNK
;
A
#
# COMPACT_ATOMS: atom_id res chain seq x y z
N MET A 1 7.82 -9.28 -12.97
CA MET A 1 6.86 -8.35 -13.58
C MET A 1 7.01 -7.01 -12.88
N GLY A 2 7.43 -5.98 -13.63
CA GLY A 2 7.78 -4.68 -13.06
C GLY A 2 6.58 -3.92 -12.49
N ASN A 3 6.81 -3.12 -11.44
CA ASN A 3 5.78 -2.32 -10.76
C ASN A 3 5.11 -1.27 -11.68
N GLY A 4 5.77 -0.78 -12.71
CA GLY A 4 5.21 0.21 -13.66
C GLY A 4 3.95 -0.24 -14.41
N ASN A 5 3.69 -1.55 -14.48
CA ASN A 5 2.53 -2.12 -15.19
C ASN A 5 1.20 -2.03 -14.41
N ARG A 6 1.19 -1.51 -13.17
CA ARG A 6 -0.02 -1.56 -12.32
C ARG A 6 -0.66 -0.19 -12.09
N GLU A 7 0.10 0.88 -12.18
CA GLU A 7 -0.32 2.24 -11.81
C GLU A 7 -1.27 2.87 -12.83
N TYR A 8 -1.05 2.64 -14.15
CA TYR A 8 -1.94 3.18 -15.17
C TYR A 8 -3.42 2.82 -14.95
N LYS A 9 -3.70 1.67 -14.33
CA LYS A 9 -5.06 1.23 -14.03
C LYS A 9 -5.75 2.14 -13.01
N SER A 10 -5.05 2.46 -11.91
CA SER A 10 -5.56 3.37 -10.89
C SER A 10 -5.75 4.77 -11.43
N ASP A 11 -4.80 5.25 -12.23
CA ASP A 11 -4.86 6.60 -12.79
C ASP A 11 -5.98 6.75 -13.82
N VAL A 12 -6.13 5.79 -14.74
CA VAL A 12 -7.26 5.78 -15.68
C VAL A 12 -8.61 5.65 -14.95
N PHE A 13 -8.65 4.83 -13.88
CA PHE A 13 -9.84 4.75 -13.03
C PHE A 13 -10.16 6.09 -12.36
N SER A 14 -9.16 6.78 -11.80
CA SER A 14 -9.32 8.10 -11.20
C SER A 14 -9.83 9.11 -12.20
N MET A 15 -9.26 9.17 -13.43
CA MET A 15 -9.72 10.04 -14.50
C MET A 15 -11.18 9.77 -14.90
N LEU A 16 -11.59 8.49 -14.98
CA LEU A 16 -12.99 8.12 -15.23
C LEU A 16 -13.92 8.59 -14.11
N MET A 17 -13.45 8.57 -12.85
CA MET A 17 -14.23 9.01 -11.70
C MET A 17 -14.25 10.54 -11.51
N GLU A 18 -13.41 11.28 -12.21
CA GLU A 18 -13.49 12.75 -12.31
C GLU A 18 -14.64 13.19 -13.23
N ASP A 19 -15.03 12.35 -14.19
CA ASP A 19 -16.24 12.59 -14.97
C ASP A 19 -17.48 12.31 -14.13
N LYS A 20 -18.26 13.35 -13.86
CA LYS A 20 -19.45 13.28 -13.01
C LYS A 20 -20.51 12.28 -13.49
N ALA A 21 -20.71 12.15 -14.80
CA ALA A 21 -21.69 11.24 -15.38
C ALA A 21 -21.24 9.79 -15.22
N MET A 22 -19.94 9.53 -15.42
CA MET A 22 -19.34 8.20 -15.22
C MET A 22 -19.34 7.81 -13.75
N ALA A 23 -18.91 8.70 -12.85
CA ALA A 23 -18.93 8.45 -11.41
C ALA A 23 -20.36 8.20 -10.91
N LEU A 24 -21.36 8.96 -11.39
CA LEU A 24 -22.77 8.77 -11.05
C LEU A 24 -23.31 7.41 -11.55
N SER A 25 -22.88 6.98 -12.74
CA SER A 25 -23.22 5.65 -13.27
C SER A 25 -22.71 4.52 -12.37
N VAL A 26 -21.47 4.62 -11.90
CA VAL A 26 -20.89 3.64 -10.95
C VAL A 26 -21.63 3.69 -9.61
N TYR A 27 -21.92 4.89 -9.11
CA TYR A 27 -22.70 5.06 -7.88
C TYR A 27 -24.08 4.40 -7.98
N ASN A 28 -24.82 4.64 -9.05
CA ASN A 28 -26.12 4.07 -9.30
C ASN A 28 -26.08 2.52 -9.30
N ALA A 29 -25.11 1.96 -10.01
CA ALA A 29 -24.96 0.49 -10.10
C ALA A 29 -24.70 -0.17 -8.75
N LEU A 30 -23.90 0.47 -7.88
CA LEU A 30 -23.57 -0.05 -6.55
C LEU A 30 -24.70 0.15 -5.52
N ASN A 31 -25.52 1.19 -5.70
CA ASN A 31 -26.54 1.56 -4.73
C ASN A 31 -27.97 1.16 -5.16
N GLY A 32 -28.13 0.70 -6.41
CA GLY A 32 -29.45 0.41 -6.96
C GLY A 32 -30.31 1.68 -7.14
N THR A 33 -29.65 2.83 -7.34
CA THR A 33 -30.28 4.14 -7.57
C THR A 33 -30.29 4.49 -9.06
N ASN A 34 -30.98 5.58 -9.43
CA ASN A 34 -31.09 6.01 -10.82
C ASN A 34 -31.02 7.55 -10.92
N TYR A 35 -29.98 8.14 -10.34
CA TYR A 35 -29.70 9.56 -10.53
C TYR A 35 -29.24 9.82 -11.97
N THR A 36 -29.80 10.85 -12.61
CA THR A 36 -29.54 11.16 -14.02
C THR A 36 -28.87 12.51 -14.23
N ASN A 37 -28.93 13.39 -13.22
CA ASN A 37 -28.33 14.72 -13.32
C ASN A 37 -26.88 14.68 -12.75
N PRO A 38 -25.85 14.95 -13.59
CA PRO A 38 -24.46 15.02 -13.11
C PRO A 38 -24.21 16.08 -12.04
N ASP A 39 -25.09 17.06 -11.88
CA ASP A 39 -24.97 18.09 -10.84
C ASP A 39 -25.37 17.57 -9.45
N ASP A 40 -26.00 16.40 -9.36
CA ASP A 40 -26.31 15.75 -8.08
C ASP A 40 -25.04 15.17 -7.40
N ILE A 41 -23.92 15.11 -8.10
CA ILE A 41 -22.64 14.63 -7.59
C ILE A 41 -21.67 15.80 -7.32
N GLU A 42 -21.12 15.85 -6.12
CA GLU A 42 -20.06 16.76 -5.73
C GLU A 42 -18.75 15.99 -5.57
N ILE A 43 -17.78 16.25 -6.43
CA ILE A 43 -16.44 15.63 -6.36
C ILE A 43 -15.65 16.27 -5.22
N CYS A 44 -15.07 15.45 -4.37
CA CYS A 44 -14.25 15.87 -3.22
C CYS A 44 -12.96 15.03 -3.06
N THR A 45 -12.47 14.47 -4.15
CA THR A 45 -11.23 13.70 -4.24
C THR A 45 -10.05 14.48 -3.64
N LEU A 46 -9.14 13.77 -2.99
CA LEU A 46 -7.92 14.35 -2.39
C LEU A 46 -6.80 14.36 -3.45
N ASP A 47 -6.50 15.55 -3.96
CA ASP A 47 -5.45 15.74 -4.96
C ASP A 47 -4.04 15.79 -4.36
N LYS A 48 -3.03 15.46 -5.17
CA LYS A 48 -1.59 15.54 -4.83
C LYS A 48 -1.12 16.93 -4.38
N GLY A 49 -1.89 18.00 -4.66
CA GLY A 49 -1.48 19.40 -4.42
C GLY A 49 -1.65 19.92 -2.98
N VAL A 50 -2.40 19.24 -2.12
CA VAL A 50 -2.76 19.74 -0.78
C VAL A 50 -2.07 18.99 0.35
N SER A 51 -1.66 17.75 0.11
CA SER A 51 -0.86 16.95 1.04
C SER A 51 0.02 16.00 0.24
N LEU A 52 1.33 16.06 0.42
CA LEU A 52 2.30 15.17 -0.21
C LEU A 52 2.14 13.69 0.18
N THR A 53 1.24 13.38 1.12
CA THR A 53 1.15 12.06 1.75
C THR A 53 -0.21 11.37 1.65
N VAL A 54 -1.28 12.08 1.23
CA VAL A 54 -2.65 11.52 1.24
C VAL A 54 -3.33 11.77 -0.10
N ARG A 55 -3.48 10.71 -0.89
CA ARG A 55 -4.24 10.69 -2.15
C ARG A 55 -5.23 9.52 -2.10
N ASN A 56 -6.44 9.73 -2.62
CA ASN A 56 -7.40 8.67 -2.91
C ASN A 56 -7.81 8.73 -4.39
N ASP A 57 -8.25 7.61 -4.96
CA ASP A 57 -8.57 7.53 -6.38
C ASP A 57 -9.83 8.31 -6.73
N ALA A 58 -10.89 8.19 -5.93
CA ALA A 58 -12.09 9.00 -6.09
C ALA A 58 -12.84 9.20 -4.77
N ALA A 59 -13.36 10.41 -4.56
CA ALA A 59 -14.31 10.69 -3.48
C ALA A 59 -15.36 11.69 -3.95
N PHE A 60 -16.62 11.43 -3.63
CA PHE A 60 -17.73 12.31 -4.00
C PHE A 60 -18.93 12.13 -3.09
N VAL A 61 -19.78 13.14 -3.05
CA VAL A 61 -21.04 13.18 -2.29
C VAL A 61 -22.22 13.14 -3.23
N VAL A 62 -23.15 12.22 -2.97
CA VAL A 62 -24.46 12.15 -3.61
C VAL A 62 -25.49 11.98 -2.49
N ASP A 63 -26.52 12.84 -2.45
CA ASP A 63 -27.61 12.77 -1.49
C ASP A 63 -27.13 12.58 -0.03
N ALA A 64 -26.19 13.40 0.41
CA ALA A 64 -25.56 13.34 1.75
C ALA A 64 -24.84 12.02 2.07
N ALA A 65 -24.51 11.19 1.08
CA ALA A 65 -23.65 10.03 1.20
C ALA A 65 -22.29 10.32 0.59
N LEU A 66 -21.22 10.21 1.39
CA LEU A 66 -19.83 10.34 0.94
C LEU A 66 -19.31 8.97 0.50
N SER A 67 -19.12 8.80 -0.81
CA SER A 67 -18.50 7.59 -1.35
C SER A 67 -17.01 7.83 -1.58
N ILE A 68 -16.18 6.92 -1.06
CA ILE A 68 -14.73 6.86 -1.29
C ILE A 68 -14.45 5.56 -2.03
N TYR A 69 -13.98 5.68 -3.27
CA TYR A 69 -13.68 4.59 -4.17
C TYR A 69 -12.18 4.49 -4.40
N GLU A 70 -11.65 3.29 -4.26
CA GLU A 70 -10.23 2.98 -4.50
C GLU A 70 -10.12 1.86 -5.52
N HIS A 71 -9.17 1.96 -6.39
CA HIS A 71 -8.78 0.92 -7.33
C HIS A 71 -7.51 0.21 -6.84
N GLN A 72 -7.49 -1.11 -6.84
CA GLN A 72 -6.36 -1.90 -6.37
C GLN A 72 -5.99 -3.02 -7.36
N SER A 73 -4.73 -3.02 -7.82
CA SER A 73 -4.14 -4.12 -8.61
C SER A 73 -3.44 -5.18 -7.76
N THR A 74 -3.33 -4.94 -6.45
CA THR A 74 -2.78 -5.87 -5.46
C THR A 74 -3.66 -5.91 -4.24
N VAL A 75 -3.68 -7.02 -3.53
CA VAL A 75 -4.40 -7.11 -2.27
C VAL A 75 -3.71 -6.23 -1.22
N CYS A 76 -4.40 -5.24 -0.70
CA CYS A 76 -3.89 -4.34 0.33
C CYS A 76 -4.72 -4.47 1.62
N PRO A 77 -4.25 -5.18 2.65
CA PRO A 77 -4.99 -5.37 3.89
C PRO A 77 -5.17 -4.07 4.70
N ASN A 78 -4.39 -3.03 4.38
CA ASN A 78 -4.43 -1.74 5.08
C ASN A 78 -5.49 -0.78 4.52
N MET A 79 -6.35 -1.23 3.61
CA MET A 79 -7.39 -0.35 3.02
C MET A 79 -8.34 0.28 4.05
N PRO A 80 -8.78 -0.41 5.12
CA PRO A 80 -9.60 0.24 6.13
C PRO A 80 -8.88 1.39 6.85
N VAL A 81 -7.58 1.22 7.16
CA VAL A 81 -6.76 2.28 7.79
C VAL A 81 -6.57 3.45 6.84
N ARG A 82 -6.27 3.21 5.57
CA ARG A 82 -6.15 4.25 4.54
C ARG A 82 -7.46 5.03 4.39
N ASN A 83 -8.58 4.33 4.26
CA ASN A 83 -9.91 4.93 4.14
C ASN A 83 -10.32 5.75 5.37
N LEU A 84 -9.91 5.36 6.57
CA LEU A 84 -10.10 6.17 7.78
C LEU A 84 -9.37 7.52 7.65
N ILE A 85 -8.12 7.51 7.17
CA ILE A 85 -7.32 8.72 6.96
C ILE A 85 -7.97 9.61 5.89
N TYR A 86 -8.41 9.03 4.77
CA TYR A 86 -9.09 9.77 3.69
C TYR A 86 -10.37 10.41 4.19
N TYR A 87 -11.21 9.62 4.86
CA TYR A 87 -12.47 10.09 5.40
C TYR A 87 -12.28 11.25 6.39
N THR A 88 -11.37 11.11 7.35
CA THR A 88 -11.11 12.18 8.33
C THR A 88 -10.58 13.44 7.68
N THR A 89 -9.74 13.32 6.64
CA THR A 89 -9.22 14.45 5.87
C THR A 89 -10.34 15.19 5.12
N ILE A 90 -11.23 14.44 4.44
CA ILE A 90 -12.37 15.00 3.71
C ILE A 90 -13.34 15.68 4.70
N ILE A 91 -13.72 14.98 5.77
CA ILE A 91 -14.67 15.52 6.78
C ILE A 91 -14.10 16.76 7.46
N SER A 92 -12.81 16.83 7.70
CA SER A 92 -12.15 18.03 8.23
C SER A 92 -12.41 19.26 7.35
N LYS A 93 -12.42 19.10 6.01
CA LYS A 93 -12.78 20.19 5.08
C LYS A 93 -14.26 20.57 5.22
N PHE A 94 -15.17 19.58 5.33
CA PHE A 94 -16.61 19.82 5.51
C PHE A 94 -16.95 20.58 6.78
N VAL A 95 -16.25 20.31 7.88
CA VAL A 95 -16.53 20.94 9.17
C VAL A 95 -15.72 22.20 9.44
N LYS A 96 -14.74 22.55 8.60
CA LYS A 96 -13.81 23.67 8.80
C LYS A 96 -14.52 25.01 9.08
N LYS A 97 -15.69 25.24 8.46
CA LYS A 97 -16.50 26.46 8.63
C LYS A 97 -17.67 26.28 9.60
N LYS A 98 -17.79 25.13 10.26
CA LYS A 98 -18.89 24.78 11.16
C LYS A 98 -18.42 24.85 12.62
N ASN A 99 -19.28 25.30 13.52
CA ASN A 99 -18.96 25.35 14.95
C ASN A 99 -19.22 23.97 15.60
N ILE A 100 -18.23 23.07 15.52
CA ILE A 100 -18.31 21.72 16.10
C ILE A 100 -18.27 21.69 17.63
N TYR A 101 -17.94 22.84 18.28
CA TYR A 101 -17.94 23.01 19.74
C TYR A 101 -19.23 23.67 20.23
N GLY A 102 -20.15 24.00 19.31
CA GLY A 102 -21.46 24.58 19.63
C GLY A 102 -22.44 23.52 20.17
N ARG A 103 -23.62 24.00 20.58
CA ARG A 103 -24.70 23.14 21.10
C ARG A 103 -25.55 22.50 20.00
N THR A 104 -25.39 22.91 18.75
CA THR A 104 -26.16 22.40 17.61
C THR A 104 -25.39 21.24 16.96
N LEU A 105 -26.08 20.12 16.75
CA LEU A 105 -25.49 18.96 16.07
C LEU A 105 -25.08 19.32 14.65
N VAL A 106 -23.80 19.14 14.33
CA VAL A 106 -23.26 19.28 12.99
C VAL A 106 -23.43 17.97 12.25
N LYS A 107 -24.31 17.94 11.24
CA LYS A 107 -24.49 16.78 10.38
C LYS A 107 -23.34 16.71 9.35
N ILE A 108 -22.86 15.49 9.09
CA ILE A 108 -21.83 15.16 8.12
C ILE A 108 -22.36 14.08 7.17
N PRO A 109 -21.85 13.95 5.94
CA PRO A 109 -22.23 12.88 5.02
C PRO A 109 -21.92 11.51 5.59
N ALA A 110 -22.82 10.54 5.35
CA ALA A 110 -22.61 9.16 5.75
C ALA A 110 -21.54 8.51 4.84
N PRO A 111 -20.47 7.91 5.38
CA PRO A 111 -19.41 7.36 4.56
C PRO A 111 -19.77 6.00 3.95
N LYS A 112 -19.25 5.75 2.74
CA LYS A 112 -19.26 4.47 2.07
C LYS A 112 -17.88 4.22 1.46
N PHE A 113 -17.28 3.07 1.77
CA PHE A 113 -15.94 2.71 1.33
C PHE A 113 -16.00 1.52 0.39
N VAL A 114 -15.51 1.70 -0.83
CA VAL A 114 -15.51 0.69 -1.88
C VAL A 114 -14.11 0.54 -2.46
N VAL A 115 -13.69 -0.70 -2.63
CA VAL A 115 -12.44 -1.05 -3.30
C VAL A 115 -12.77 -1.87 -4.53
N PHE A 116 -12.32 -1.43 -5.68
CA PHE A 116 -12.39 -2.19 -6.94
C PHE A 116 -11.06 -2.92 -7.14
N TYR A 117 -11.10 -4.23 -7.06
CA TYR A 117 -9.93 -5.07 -7.27
C TYR A 117 -9.88 -5.63 -8.69
N ASN A 118 -8.74 -5.45 -9.39
CA ASN A 118 -8.48 -6.05 -10.70
C ASN A 118 -7.06 -6.62 -10.83
N GLY A 119 -6.52 -7.12 -9.72
CA GLY A 119 -5.21 -7.79 -9.70
C GLY A 119 -5.25 -9.21 -10.26
N ASP A 120 -4.06 -9.82 -10.32
CA ASP A 120 -3.88 -11.15 -10.89
C ASP A 120 -4.04 -12.28 -9.84
N GLU A 121 -4.05 -11.94 -8.54
CA GLU A 121 -4.31 -12.91 -7.47
C GLU A 121 -5.78 -13.33 -7.50
N ASP A 122 -6.04 -14.62 -7.30
CA ASP A 122 -7.41 -15.12 -7.23
C ASP A 122 -8.10 -14.67 -5.95
N GLN A 123 -9.09 -13.79 -6.10
CA GLN A 123 -9.86 -13.24 -5.00
C GLN A 123 -11.35 -13.52 -5.19
N PRO A 124 -12.15 -13.63 -4.10
CA PRO A 124 -13.60 -13.75 -4.19
C PRO A 124 -14.22 -12.63 -5.02
N ALA A 125 -15.44 -12.86 -5.53
CA ALA A 125 -16.17 -11.83 -6.27
C ALA A 125 -16.44 -10.59 -5.41
N GLU A 126 -16.78 -10.81 -4.14
CA GLU A 126 -17.02 -9.76 -3.13
C GLU A 126 -16.51 -10.22 -1.77
N TYR A 127 -15.96 -9.28 -1.00
CA TYR A 127 -15.61 -9.50 0.42
C TYR A 127 -15.54 -8.17 1.16
N GLU A 128 -15.43 -8.24 2.49
CA GLU A 128 -15.27 -7.07 3.36
C GLU A 128 -13.91 -7.09 4.03
N MET A 129 -13.36 -5.89 4.22
CA MET A 129 -12.21 -5.63 5.09
C MET A 129 -12.66 -4.73 6.23
N ARG A 130 -12.25 -5.02 7.44
CA ARG A 130 -12.67 -4.32 8.65
C ARG A 130 -11.50 -3.60 9.31
N LEU A 131 -11.75 -2.40 9.84
CA LEU A 131 -10.74 -1.64 10.56
C LEU A 131 -10.29 -2.37 11.83
N SER A 132 -11.20 -3.05 12.49
CA SER A 132 -10.91 -3.84 13.70
C SER A 132 -9.92 -4.99 13.47
N ASP A 133 -9.75 -5.46 12.22
CA ASP A 133 -8.73 -6.46 11.88
C ASP A 133 -7.30 -5.91 12.02
N ALA A 134 -7.13 -4.58 11.96
CA ALA A 134 -5.85 -3.90 12.12
C ALA A 134 -5.53 -3.54 13.59
N PHE A 135 -6.42 -3.81 14.54
CA PHE A 135 -6.16 -3.49 15.93
C PHE A 135 -5.17 -4.50 16.54
N GLU A 136 -4.14 -4.01 17.23
CA GLU A 136 -3.15 -4.85 17.92
C GLU A 136 -3.83 -5.81 18.94
N LYS A 137 -4.87 -5.32 19.60
CA LYS A 137 -5.69 -6.12 20.50
C LYS A 137 -7.08 -6.35 19.88
N LYS A 138 -7.40 -7.61 19.61
CA LYS A 138 -8.74 -7.97 19.11
C LYS A 138 -9.83 -7.66 20.12
N THR A 139 -10.94 -7.17 19.63
CA THR A 139 -12.16 -6.88 20.41
C THR A 139 -13.38 -7.30 19.60
N ASP A 140 -14.36 -7.92 20.27
CA ASP A 140 -15.60 -8.36 19.63
C ASP A 140 -16.59 -7.20 19.39
N ASN A 141 -16.42 -6.11 20.17
CA ASN A 141 -17.25 -4.91 20.07
C ASN A 141 -16.36 -3.67 19.96
N PRO A 142 -15.83 -3.35 18.77
CA PRO A 142 -15.03 -2.17 18.56
C PRO A 142 -15.88 -0.90 18.68
N GLU A 143 -15.43 0.09 19.46
CA GLU A 143 -16.09 1.40 19.54
C GLU A 143 -15.91 2.23 18.26
N LEU A 144 -14.91 1.89 17.45
CA LEU A 144 -14.68 2.42 16.11
C LEU A 144 -14.59 1.28 15.12
N GLU A 145 -15.52 1.25 14.17
CA GLU A 145 -15.46 0.30 13.06
C GLU A 145 -15.62 1.02 11.72
N LEU A 146 -14.87 0.57 10.72
CA LEU A 146 -14.98 0.98 9.32
C LEU A 146 -14.92 -0.29 8.48
N VAL A 147 -15.89 -0.43 7.56
CA VAL A 147 -15.98 -1.59 6.67
C VAL A 147 -15.76 -1.13 5.24
N CYS A 148 -14.74 -1.68 4.58
CA CYS A 148 -14.51 -1.50 3.15
C CYS A 148 -15.12 -2.68 2.39
N LYS A 149 -16.01 -2.42 1.43
CA LYS A 149 -16.54 -3.43 0.54
C LYS A 149 -15.62 -3.58 -0.67
N VAL A 150 -15.12 -4.77 -0.90
CA VAL A 150 -14.25 -5.07 -2.05
C VAL A 150 -15.06 -5.78 -3.13
N TYR A 151 -14.97 -5.26 -4.35
CA TYR A 151 -15.57 -5.87 -5.54
C TYR A 151 -14.44 -6.28 -6.50
N ASN A 152 -14.34 -7.58 -6.75
CA ASN A 152 -13.44 -8.08 -7.78
C ASN A 152 -14.09 -7.84 -9.15
N ILE A 153 -13.54 -6.88 -9.90
CA ILE A 153 -14.06 -6.47 -11.20
C ILE A 153 -13.44 -7.20 -12.38
N ASN A 154 -12.59 -8.20 -12.14
CA ASN A 154 -12.06 -9.05 -13.20
C ASN A 154 -13.20 -9.80 -13.92
N PHE A 155 -13.06 -10.00 -15.23
CA PHE A 155 -14.03 -10.78 -15.99
C PHE A 155 -14.18 -12.20 -15.41
N GLY A 156 -15.44 -12.68 -15.36
CA GLY A 156 -15.78 -13.97 -14.76
C GLY A 156 -15.96 -13.96 -13.24
N LYS A 157 -15.73 -12.82 -12.55
CA LYS A 157 -15.91 -12.73 -11.09
C LYS A 157 -17.23 -12.05 -10.70
N ASN A 158 -17.37 -10.77 -10.88
CA ASN A 158 -18.58 -10.02 -10.51
C ASN A 158 -19.39 -9.59 -11.74
N GLN A 159 -19.92 -10.58 -12.46
CA GLN A 159 -20.61 -10.36 -13.72
C GLN A 159 -21.87 -9.50 -13.57
N GLN A 160 -22.60 -9.68 -12.48
CA GLN A 160 -23.82 -8.89 -12.23
C GLN A 160 -23.52 -7.40 -12.05
N LEU A 161 -22.40 -7.03 -11.40
CA LEU A 161 -21.99 -5.64 -11.27
C LEU A 161 -21.57 -5.08 -12.61
N LEU A 162 -20.77 -5.82 -13.38
CA LEU A 162 -20.28 -5.37 -14.69
C LEU A 162 -21.42 -5.24 -15.72
N GLU A 163 -22.46 -6.06 -15.64
CA GLU A 163 -23.65 -5.93 -16.50
C GLU A 163 -24.50 -4.70 -16.13
N LYS A 164 -24.58 -4.38 -14.84
CA LYS A 164 -25.31 -3.18 -14.36
C LYS A 164 -24.51 -1.89 -14.56
N CYS A 165 -23.18 -1.95 -14.61
CA CYS A 165 -22.31 -0.80 -14.72
C CYS A 165 -21.51 -0.82 -16.04
N LYS A 166 -22.08 -0.17 -17.09
CA LYS A 166 -21.44 -0.08 -18.40
C LYS A 166 -20.02 0.53 -18.30
N VAL A 167 -19.83 1.54 -17.45
CA VAL A 167 -18.53 2.23 -17.27
C VAL A 167 -17.46 1.26 -16.75
N LEU A 168 -17.76 0.48 -15.68
CA LEU A 168 -16.81 -0.51 -15.16
C LEU A 168 -16.50 -1.61 -16.16
N LYS A 169 -17.53 -2.08 -16.89
CA LYS A 169 -17.34 -3.09 -17.94
C LYS A 169 -16.41 -2.57 -19.05
N GLN A 170 -16.65 -1.36 -19.52
CA GLN A 170 -15.83 -0.74 -20.57
C GLN A 170 -14.41 -0.46 -20.09
N TYR A 171 -14.24 -0.01 -18.84
CA TYR A 171 -12.93 0.14 -18.22
C TYR A 171 -12.16 -1.19 -18.17
N MET A 172 -12.81 -2.28 -17.76
CA MET A 172 -12.17 -3.60 -17.75
C MET A 172 -11.82 -4.09 -19.16
N THR A 173 -12.64 -3.79 -20.17
CA THR A 173 -12.32 -4.11 -21.57
C THR A 173 -11.04 -3.37 -22.02
N PHE A 174 -10.91 -2.08 -21.69
CA PHE A 174 -9.70 -1.33 -21.98
C PHE A 174 -8.47 -1.95 -21.27
N VAL A 175 -8.58 -2.26 -19.98
CA VAL A 175 -7.48 -2.90 -19.21
C VAL A 175 -7.06 -4.23 -19.83
N ASP A 176 -8.01 -5.04 -20.28
CA ASP A 176 -7.73 -6.34 -20.92
C ASP A 176 -7.04 -6.17 -22.27
N TYR A 177 -7.41 -5.16 -23.06
CA TYR A 177 -6.70 -4.86 -24.31
C TYR A 177 -5.28 -4.39 -24.04
N VAL A 178 -5.05 -3.56 -23.03
CA VAL A 178 -3.67 -3.19 -22.65
C VAL A 178 -2.86 -4.43 -22.25
N LYS A 179 -3.42 -5.32 -21.42
CA LYS A 179 -2.76 -6.59 -21.03
C LYS A 179 -2.46 -7.45 -22.26
N TYR A 180 -3.41 -7.58 -23.18
CA TYR A 180 -3.24 -8.36 -24.42
C TYR A 180 -2.11 -7.79 -25.28
N TYR A 181 -2.11 -6.49 -25.58
CA TYR A 181 -1.06 -5.91 -26.41
C TYR A 181 0.30 -5.89 -25.72
N LEU A 182 0.34 -5.74 -24.40
CA LEU A 182 1.59 -5.81 -23.64
C LEU A 182 2.18 -7.23 -23.69
N SER A 183 1.35 -8.28 -23.63
CA SER A 183 1.81 -9.67 -23.75
C SER A 183 2.38 -10.04 -25.14
N GLN A 184 2.15 -9.19 -26.16
CA GLN A 184 2.70 -9.35 -27.50
C GLN A 184 4.03 -8.61 -27.69
N GLN A 185 4.51 -7.86 -26.68
CA GLN A 185 5.80 -7.18 -26.72
C GLN A 185 6.89 -8.09 -26.13
N ASP A 186 8.12 -7.94 -26.63
CA ASP A 186 9.27 -8.74 -26.18
C ASP A 186 9.89 -8.21 -24.87
N GLY A 187 9.44 -7.06 -24.38
CA GLY A 187 9.97 -6.37 -23.19
C GLY A 187 8.89 -5.94 -22.21
N ASP A 188 9.33 -5.59 -21.00
CA ASP A 188 8.48 -5.06 -19.91
C ASP A 188 8.98 -3.63 -19.55
N ASN A 189 9.15 -2.79 -20.59
CA ASN A 189 9.63 -1.42 -20.48
C ASN A 189 8.51 -0.40 -20.77
N ASP A 190 8.76 0.88 -20.44
CA ASP A 190 7.78 1.96 -20.57
C ASP A 190 7.34 2.21 -22.00
N ASP A 191 8.24 2.04 -22.97
CA ASP A 191 7.90 2.24 -24.37
C ASP A 191 6.95 1.15 -24.89
N ASP A 192 7.10 -0.08 -24.40
CA ASP A 192 6.21 -1.19 -24.73
C ASP A 192 4.83 -1.02 -24.08
N LEU A 193 4.79 -0.57 -22.82
CA LEU A 193 3.52 -0.22 -22.16
C LEU A 193 2.81 0.92 -22.90
N LYS A 194 3.54 1.95 -23.30
CA LYS A 194 3.00 3.08 -24.06
C LYS A 194 2.44 2.66 -25.42
N LYS A 195 3.11 1.78 -26.13
CA LYS A 195 2.62 1.21 -27.39
C LYS A 195 1.36 0.37 -27.15
N ALA A 196 1.37 -0.49 -26.12
CA ALA A 196 0.23 -1.34 -25.77
C ALA A 196 -1.02 -0.50 -25.43
N ILE A 197 -0.84 0.59 -24.66
CA ILE A 197 -1.94 1.52 -24.32
C ILE A 197 -2.48 2.22 -25.58
N ASN A 198 -1.61 2.71 -26.48
CA ASN A 198 -2.09 3.34 -27.70
C ASN A 198 -2.89 2.36 -28.57
N LEU A 199 -2.41 1.13 -28.75
CA LEU A 199 -3.12 0.08 -29.48
C LEU A 199 -4.47 -0.27 -28.82
N ALA A 200 -4.50 -0.33 -27.48
CA ALA A 200 -5.72 -0.58 -26.73
C ALA A 200 -6.74 0.56 -26.90
N ILE A 201 -6.28 1.83 -26.88
CA ILE A 201 -7.13 3.00 -27.15
C ILE A 201 -7.75 2.91 -28.54
N ASP A 202 -6.92 2.68 -29.57
CA ASP A 202 -7.39 2.59 -30.95
C ASP A 202 -8.46 1.50 -31.08
N ARG A 203 -8.22 0.33 -30.55
CA ARG A 203 -9.17 -0.78 -30.59
C ARG A 203 -10.45 -0.48 -29.81
N CYS A 204 -10.35 0.14 -28.62
CA CYS A 204 -11.51 0.54 -27.86
C CYS A 204 -12.39 1.52 -28.63
N ILE A 205 -11.78 2.51 -29.30
CA ILE A 205 -12.51 3.48 -30.12
C ILE A 205 -13.21 2.78 -31.30
N GLU A 206 -12.54 1.88 -32.00
CA GLU A 206 -13.10 1.09 -33.10
C GLU A 206 -14.30 0.23 -32.67
N GLU A 207 -14.25 -0.34 -31.48
CA GLU A 207 -15.29 -1.22 -30.92
C GLU A 207 -16.37 -0.47 -30.12
N GLY A 208 -16.30 0.87 -30.04
CA GLY A 208 -17.30 1.68 -29.33
C GLY A 208 -17.18 1.64 -27.80
N VAL A 209 -15.98 1.36 -27.28
CA VAL A 209 -15.67 1.28 -25.85
C VAL A 209 -15.03 2.58 -25.38
N LEU A 210 -15.63 3.27 -24.41
CA LEU A 210 -15.14 4.54 -23.83
C LEU A 210 -14.75 5.59 -24.90
N VAL A 211 -15.43 5.64 -26.04
CA VAL A 211 -15.02 6.42 -27.23
C VAL A 211 -14.75 7.89 -26.92
N GLU A 212 -15.73 8.55 -26.31
CA GLU A 212 -15.66 9.98 -25.98
C GLU A 212 -14.50 10.25 -25.01
N PHE A 213 -14.47 9.52 -23.91
CA PHE A 213 -13.41 9.63 -22.90
C PHE A 213 -12.00 9.39 -23.47
N LEU A 214 -11.79 8.29 -24.22
CA LEU A 214 -10.48 7.95 -24.76
C LEU A 214 -10.05 8.88 -25.91
N THR A 215 -10.99 9.47 -26.63
CA THR A 215 -10.69 10.45 -27.69
C THR A 215 -10.22 11.77 -27.06
N GLU A 216 -10.95 12.26 -26.06
CA GLU A 216 -10.65 13.53 -25.40
C GLU A 216 -9.39 13.45 -24.51
N ASN A 217 -9.21 12.34 -23.81
CA ASN A 217 -8.15 12.18 -22.80
C ASN A 217 -6.96 11.34 -23.29
N ARG A 218 -6.87 11.00 -24.59
CA ARG A 218 -5.82 10.11 -25.12
C ARG A 218 -4.42 10.48 -24.66
N SER A 219 -4.07 11.77 -24.79
CA SER A 219 -2.73 12.24 -24.43
C SER A 219 -2.44 12.11 -22.96
N GLU A 220 -3.44 12.24 -22.09
CA GLU A 220 -3.31 12.14 -20.64
C GLU A 220 -3.25 10.69 -20.21
N VAL A 221 -4.10 9.83 -20.73
CA VAL A 221 -4.05 8.37 -20.50
C VAL A 221 -2.68 7.79 -20.89
N VAL A 222 -2.06 8.29 -21.96
CA VAL A 222 -0.71 7.88 -22.36
C VAL A 222 0.39 8.51 -21.49
N LYS A 223 0.22 9.77 -21.04
CA LYS A 223 1.23 10.49 -20.21
C LYS A 223 1.23 10.06 -18.76
N VAL A 224 0.10 9.70 -18.20
CA VAL A 224 -0.02 9.22 -16.81
C VAL A 224 0.94 8.04 -16.58
N THR A 225 1.15 7.20 -17.58
CA THR A 225 2.16 6.15 -17.55
C THR A 225 3.62 6.65 -17.41
N GLN A 226 3.87 7.94 -17.64
CA GLN A 226 5.20 8.55 -17.57
C GLN A 226 5.43 9.42 -16.33
N MET A 227 4.41 10.09 -15.80
CA MET A 227 4.58 11.09 -14.73
C MET A 227 4.68 10.45 -13.34
N ASP A 228 3.92 9.43 -13.04
CA ASP A 228 4.00 8.73 -11.76
C ASP A 228 5.22 7.80 -11.68
N TYR A 229 5.70 7.30 -12.82
CA TYR A 229 6.87 6.46 -12.91
C TYR A 229 8.15 7.11 -12.33
N THR A 230 8.31 8.43 -12.46
CA THR A 230 9.50 9.12 -11.94
C THR A 230 9.46 9.28 -10.42
N PHE A 231 8.30 9.59 -9.85
CA PHE A 231 8.15 9.84 -8.42
C PHE A 231 8.04 8.53 -7.63
N ASP A 232 7.25 7.58 -8.09
CA ASP A 232 7.08 6.29 -7.43
C ASP A 232 8.30 5.39 -7.60
N ARG A 233 9.00 5.48 -8.75
CA ARG A 233 10.31 4.84 -8.92
C ARG A 233 11.33 5.40 -7.93
N GLN A 234 11.30 6.70 -7.66
CA GLN A 234 12.16 7.32 -6.66
C GLN A 234 11.82 6.82 -5.26
N ILE A 235 10.54 6.71 -4.90
CA ILE A 235 10.06 6.12 -3.63
C ILE A 235 10.43 4.62 -3.55
N ILE A 236 10.29 3.88 -4.62
CA ILE A 236 10.65 2.45 -4.67
C ILE A 236 12.17 2.30 -4.53
N MET A 237 12.94 3.10 -5.26
CA MET A 237 14.41 3.10 -5.15
C MET A 237 14.88 3.52 -3.75
N GLU A 238 14.25 4.52 -3.12
CA GLU A 238 14.53 4.90 -1.73
C GLU A 238 14.15 3.79 -0.74
N ARG A 239 13.03 3.09 -0.96
CA ARG A 239 12.63 1.94 -0.13
C ARG A 239 13.56 0.74 -0.31
N GLU A 240 13.98 0.46 -1.54
CA GLU A 240 14.94 -0.61 -1.83
C GLU A 240 16.32 -0.27 -1.27
N ALA A 241 16.77 0.97 -1.42
CA ALA A 241 18.02 1.46 -0.81
C ALA A 241 17.96 1.36 0.73
N SER A 242 16.91 1.86 1.37
CA SER A 242 16.70 1.76 2.82
C SER A 242 16.61 0.30 3.30
N ARG A 243 16.01 -0.58 2.50
CA ARG A 243 15.93 -2.02 2.82
C ARG A 243 17.28 -2.71 2.69
N GLU A 244 18.08 -2.34 1.68
CA GLU A 244 19.43 -2.89 1.51
C GLU A 244 20.37 -2.35 2.59
N GLU A 245 20.30 -1.05 2.92
CA GLU A 245 21.02 -0.48 4.06
C GLU A 245 20.65 -1.16 5.39
N GLY A 246 19.37 -1.39 5.64
CA GLY A 246 18.90 -2.15 6.80
C GLY A 246 19.40 -3.60 6.82
N ARG A 247 19.46 -4.25 5.65
CA ARG A 247 20.01 -5.60 5.50
C ARG A 247 21.52 -5.65 5.72
N GLU A 248 22.25 -4.66 5.20
CA GLU A 248 23.70 -4.54 5.42
C GLU A 248 24.02 -4.22 6.87
N ALA A 249 23.29 -3.29 7.49
CA ALA A 249 23.41 -2.97 8.91
C ALA A 249 23.15 -4.21 9.79
N GLY A 250 22.02 -4.89 9.57
CA GLY A 250 21.70 -6.13 10.31
C GLY A 250 22.72 -7.25 10.08
N ARG A 251 23.29 -7.38 8.87
CA ARG A 251 24.34 -8.35 8.58
C ARG A 251 25.66 -8.01 9.29
N LYS A 252 25.97 -6.70 9.36
CA LYS A 252 27.15 -6.21 10.09
C LYS A 252 27.02 -6.40 11.60
N GLU A 253 25.88 -6.05 12.16
CA GLU A 253 25.57 -6.28 13.57
C GLU A 253 25.57 -7.77 13.94
N GLY A 254 24.91 -8.61 13.14
CA GLY A 254 24.90 -10.05 13.32
C GLY A 254 26.30 -10.68 13.25
N ARG A 255 27.16 -10.18 12.36
CA ARG A 255 28.56 -10.61 12.27
C ARG A 255 29.36 -10.21 13.51
N GLN A 256 29.23 -8.97 13.96
CA GLN A 256 29.90 -8.47 15.17
C GLN A 256 29.44 -9.23 16.43
N ALA A 257 28.14 -9.48 16.55
CA ALA A 257 27.59 -10.29 17.62
C ALA A 257 28.14 -11.72 17.60
N GLY A 258 28.17 -12.36 16.42
CA GLY A 258 28.72 -13.70 16.25
C GLY A 258 30.21 -13.79 16.58
N GLU A 259 31.02 -12.81 16.18
CA GLU A 259 32.45 -12.72 16.52
C GLU A 259 32.67 -12.58 18.05
N MET A 260 31.83 -11.75 18.70
CA MET A 260 31.89 -11.57 20.16
C MET A 260 31.44 -12.81 20.93
N ILE A 261 30.34 -13.46 20.52
CA ILE A 261 29.86 -14.72 21.12
C ILE A 261 30.93 -15.82 20.98
N ASN A 262 31.60 -15.91 19.85
CA ASN A 262 32.70 -16.85 19.63
C ASN A 262 33.86 -16.55 20.57
N LEU A 263 34.27 -15.30 20.72
CA LEU A 263 35.32 -14.89 21.65
C LEU A 263 34.94 -15.25 23.09
N ILE A 264 33.74 -14.95 23.53
CA ILE A 264 33.21 -15.29 24.84
C ILE A 264 33.28 -16.83 25.07
N SER A 265 32.86 -17.63 24.08
CA SER A 265 32.94 -19.10 24.14
C SER A 265 34.37 -19.60 24.34
N GLN A 266 35.33 -18.98 23.64
CA GLN A 266 36.73 -19.31 23.80
C GLN A 266 37.25 -18.89 25.18
N CYS A 267 36.86 -17.72 25.69
CA CYS A 267 37.20 -17.27 27.05
C CYS A 267 36.65 -18.22 28.12
N CYS A 268 35.40 -18.68 28.01
CA CYS A 268 34.85 -19.67 28.93
C CYS A 268 35.67 -20.97 28.97
N LYS A 269 36.16 -21.46 27.82
CA LYS A 269 37.03 -22.65 27.76
C LYS A 269 38.38 -22.42 28.41
N LYS A 270 38.96 -21.21 28.28
CA LYS A 270 40.24 -20.85 28.93
C LYS A 270 40.07 -20.65 30.43
N TYR A 271 38.99 -20.00 30.85
CA TYR A 271 38.62 -19.84 32.26
C TYR A 271 38.47 -21.18 32.97
N LYS A 272 37.76 -22.16 32.39
CA LYS A 272 37.61 -23.53 32.90
C LYS A 272 38.95 -24.26 33.06
N LYS A 273 39.97 -23.90 32.26
CA LYS A 273 41.32 -24.46 32.38
C LYS A 273 42.19 -23.72 33.41
N GLY A 274 41.65 -22.75 34.14
CA GLY A 274 42.37 -21.96 35.14
C GLY A 274 43.42 -21.01 34.58
N LEU A 275 43.35 -20.63 33.31
CA LEU A 275 44.29 -19.71 32.70
C LEU A 275 44.01 -18.28 33.17
N ALA A 276 45.06 -17.53 33.53
CA ALA A 276 44.97 -16.12 33.86
C ALA A 276 44.51 -15.29 32.66
N PRO A 277 43.79 -14.17 32.85
CA PRO A 277 43.28 -13.33 31.75
C PRO A 277 44.36 -12.87 30.79
N GLU A 278 45.56 -12.56 31.29
CA GLU A 278 46.70 -12.11 30.48
C GLU A 278 47.16 -13.21 29.49
N VAL A 279 47.26 -14.46 30.01
CA VAL A 279 47.66 -15.63 29.22
C VAL A 279 46.56 -16.00 28.21
N ALA A 280 45.30 -15.87 28.60
CA ALA A 280 44.18 -16.10 27.72
C ALA A 280 44.12 -15.04 26.58
N ALA A 281 44.43 -13.78 26.88
CA ALA A 281 44.50 -12.70 25.90
C ALA A 281 45.59 -12.92 24.86
N GLU A 282 46.78 -13.38 25.27
CA GLU A 282 47.87 -13.76 24.39
C GLU A 282 47.47 -14.91 23.45
N HIS A 283 46.87 -15.96 23.99
CA HIS A 283 46.42 -17.12 23.22
C HIS A 283 45.29 -16.85 22.24
N LEU A 284 44.50 -15.81 22.49
CA LEU A 284 43.36 -15.42 21.66
C LEU A 284 43.68 -14.21 20.78
N GLU A 285 44.90 -13.69 20.85
CA GLU A 285 45.36 -12.49 20.15
C GLU A 285 44.40 -11.29 20.35
N GLN A 286 43.91 -11.15 21.59
CA GLN A 286 42.93 -10.14 21.99
C GLN A 286 43.49 -9.19 23.05
N LYS A 287 42.85 -7.99 23.14
CA LYS A 287 43.22 -7.04 24.20
C LYS A 287 42.89 -7.59 25.58
N VAL A 288 43.82 -7.49 26.50
CA VAL A 288 43.68 -8.01 27.88
C VAL A 288 42.47 -7.43 28.59
N ASP A 289 42.14 -6.14 28.36
CA ASP A 289 40.96 -5.50 28.97
C ASP A 289 39.64 -6.12 28.56
N ILE A 290 39.52 -6.61 27.32
CA ILE A 290 38.32 -7.30 26.82
C ILE A 290 38.19 -8.65 27.56
N ILE A 291 39.27 -9.38 27.65
CA ILE A 291 39.30 -10.69 28.35
C ILE A 291 38.98 -10.54 29.84
N LYS A 292 39.54 -9.53 30.51
CA LYS A 292 39.23 -9.21 31.91
C LYS A 292 37.76 -8.90 32.12
N LYS A 293 37.12 -8.14 31.22
CA LYS A 293 35.67 -7.87 31.28
C LYS A 293 34.84 -9.15 31.15
N ILE A 294 35.19 -10.05 30.24
CA ILE A 294 34.49 -11.32 30.06
C ILE A 294 34.70 -12.22 31.29
N TYR A 295 35.91 -12.33 31.83
CA TYR A 295 36.17 -13.12 33.03
C TYR A 295 35.42 -12.58 34.25
N ALA A 296 35.41 -11.27 34.45
CA ALA A 296 34.64 -10.64 35.51
C ALA A 296 33.11 -10.92 35.36
N ALA A 297 32.61 -10.97 34.12
CA ALA A 297 31.22 -11.33 33.88
C ALA A 297 30.95 -12.83 34.20
N ILE A 298 31.88 -13.74 33.89
CA ILE A 298 31.76 -15.15 34.24
C ILE A 298 31.72 -15.31 35.76
N GLU A 299 32.63 -14.64 36.49
CA GLU A 299 32.69 -14.67 37.95
C GLU A 299 31.45 -14.08 38.63
N ALA A 300 30.92 -13.00 38.09
CA ALA A 300 29.77 -12.31 38.67
C ALA A 300 28.44 -13.04 38.43
N THR A 301 28.33 -13.86 37.38
CA THR A 301 27.05 -14.47 36.97
C THR A 301 27.02 -15.98 37.09
N ASP A 302 28.18 -16.61 37.20
CA ASP A 302 28.36 -18.08 37.10
C ASP A 302 27.82 -18.66 35.75
N LEU A 303 27.56 -17.78 34.77
CA LEU A 303 27.10 -18.17 33.43
C LEU A 303 28.29 -18.72 32.64
N GLN A 304 28.07 -19.80 31.90
CA GLN A 304 29.07 -20.42 31.03
C GLN A 304 28.62 -20.58 29.59
N GLU A 305 27.38 -20.15 29.30
CA GLU A 305 26.80 -20.13 27.95
C GLU A 305 27.15 -18.78 27.31
N ALA A 306 27.77 -18.83 26.14
CA ALA A 306 28.30 -17.62 25.48
C ALA A 306 27.23 -16.61 25.11
N GLU A 307 26.06 -17.08 24.65
CA GLU A 307 24.93 -16.23 24.29
C GLU A 307 24.39 -15.46 25.50
N LYS A 308 24.20 -16.13 26.64
CA LYS A 308 23.70 -15.48 27.86
C LYS A 308 24.71 -14.48 28.44
N LEU A 309 26.00 -14.77 28.32
CA LEU A 309 27.06 -13.83 28.73
C LEU A 309 27.13 -12.62 27.77
N TYR A 310 26.90 -12.84 26.47
CA TYR A 310 26.82 -11.74 25.51
C TYR A 310 25.67 -10.81 25.85
N GLU A 311 24.47 -11.33 26.09
CA GLU A 311 23.31 -10.55 26.54
C GLU A 311 23.58 -9.77 27.82
N TYR A 312 24.24 -10.40 28.82
CA TYR A 312 24.60 -9.73 30.07
C TYR A 312 25.58 -8.56 29.82
N LEU A 313 26.55 -8.74 28.93
CA LEU A 313 27.57 -7.72 28.63
C LEU A 313 27.04 -6.56 27.77
N THR A 314 25.99 -6.79 26.94
CA THR A 314 25.38 -5.77 26.08
C THR A 314 24.25 -4.99 26.76
N ASN A 315 23.62 -5.55 27.82
CA ASN A 315 22.53 -4.89 28.55
C ASN A 315 23.04 -4.11 29.81
N LYS A 316 24.35 -3.95 29.97
CA LYS A 316 25.01 -3.13 30.97
C LYS A 316 25.65 -1.89 30.34
#